data_856347c8732ede83f7105c97e789a82c
#
_entry.id   856347c8732ede83f7105c97e789a82c
#
_cell.length_a   1.000
_cell.length_b   1.000
_cell.length_c   1.000
_cell.angle_alpha   90.00
_cell.angle_beta   90.00
_cell.angle_gamma   90.00
#
_symmetry.space_group_name_H-M   'P 1'
#
loop_
_entity.id
_entity.type
_entity.pdbx_description
1 polymer ?
#
loop_
_entity_poly.entity_id
_entity_poly.type
_entity_poly.pdbx_seq_one_letter_code
_entity_poly.pdbx_strand_id
1 'polypeptide(L)'
;IKATHIQLTIALLATCVVFFATEAVPMPAVALLIGLVQLFFGITAPKTIALTYAHDAVWFIAGSLALGATLVKYGLDKRVGMLVVNLAGTKTRSIVIGILLGTAIPTAFVGEHAVAAMYVPIALALYTLTNKSTPSPKLGTLLMVTIAVGCMIGGPMSPTGGARNALMIGFLAEYGIDVSFMQWISMGVMYTIVMSVVMAFLLPMLFKPEVDDLS
;
A
#
# COMPACT_ATOMS: atom_id res chain seq x y z
N ILE A 1 -28.00 -30.30 -0.15
CA ILE A 1 -27.72 -29.16 -1.05
C ILE A 1 -26.92 -28.09 -0.31
N LYS A 2 -27.38 -27.57 0.86
CA LYS A 2 -26.61 -26.52 1.60
C LYS A 2 -25.23 -26.99 2.07
N ALA A 3 -25.09 -28.22 2.56
CA ALA A 3 -23.81 -28.77 3.01
C ALA A 3 -22.79 -28.89 1.85
N THR A 4 -23.25 -29.28 0.66
CA THR A 4 -22.41 -29.38 -0.55
C THR A 4 -21.92 -28.02 -1.01
N HIS A 5 -22.77 -26.99 -0.97
CA HIS A 5 -22.36 -25.61 -1.33
C HIS A 5 -21.33 -25.05 -0.36
N ILE A 6 -21.46 -25.33 0.95
CA ILE A 6 -20.46 -24.92 1.94
C ILE A 6 -19.12 -25.62 1.67
N GLN A 7 -19.13 -26.92 1.41
CA GLN A 7 -17.90 -27.66 1.08
C GLN A 7 -17.21 -27.12 -0.19
N LEU A 8 -17.98 -26.84 -1.25
CA LEU A 8 -17.47 -26.25 -2.48
C LEU A 8 -16.89 -24.85 -2.26
N THR A 9 -17.54 -24.04 -1.42
CA THR A 9 -17.03 -22.69 -1.09
C THR A 9 -15.72 -22.79 -0.31
N ILE A 10 -15.60 -23.71 0.65
CA ILE A 10 -14.37 -23.94 1.40
C ILE A 10 -13.25 -24.45 0.48
N ALA A 11 -13.56 -25.38 -0.42
CA ALA A 11 -12.59 -25.90 -1.39
C ALA A 11 -12.12 -24.79 -2.35
N LEU A 12 -13.03 -23.95 -2.83
CA LEU A 12 -12.70 -22.80 -3.67
C LEU A 12 -11.80 -21.82 -2.91
N LEU A 13 -12.12 -21.49 -1.66
CA LEU A 13 -11.31 -20.63 -0.81
C LEU A 13 -9.90 -21.19 -0.64
N ALA A 14 -9.77 -22.47 -0.29
CA ALA A 14 -8.48 -23.13 -0.13
C ALA A 14 -7.66 -23.11 -1.44
N THR A 15 -8.29 -23.35 -2.58
CA THR A 15 -7.65 -23.29 -3.90
C THR A 15 -7.16 -21.87 -4.21
N CYS A 16 -7.96 -20.85 -3.92
CA CYS A 16 -7.56 -19.45 -4.12
C CYS A 16 -6.37 -19.07 -3.24
N VAL A 17 -6.35 -19.51 -1.96
CA VAL A 17 -5.22 -19.27 -1.05
C VAL A 17 -3.94 -19.90 -1.62
N VAL A 18 -4.01 -21.13 -2.14
CA VAL A 18 -2.86 -21.79 -2.77
C VAL A 18 -2.39 -21.01 -4.01
N PHE A 19 -3.30 -20.57 -4.89
CA PHE A 19 -2.94 -19.80 -6.08
C PHE A 19 -2.33 -18.44 -5.73
N PHE A 20 -2.82 -17.76 -4.70
CA PHE A 20 -2.25 -16.51 -4.22
C PHE A 20 -0.87 -16.70 -3.57
N ALA A 21 -0.70 -17.79 -2.81
CA ALA A 21 0.57 -18.08 -2.13
C ALA A 21 1.67 -18.56 -3.10
N THR A 22 1.29 -19.31 -4.14
CA THR A 22 2.24 -19.87 -5.11
C THR A 22 2.45 -18.98 -6.34
N GLU A 23 1.59 -17.96 -6.53
CA GLU A 23 1.56 -17.11 -7.73
C GLU A 23 1.50 -17.91 -9.04
N ALA A 24 1.01 -19.15 -8.99
CA ALA A 24 0.94 -20.06 -10.14
C ALA A 24 0.01 -19.55 -11.25
N VAL A 25 -0.95 -18.72 -10.89
CA VAL A 25 -1.91 -18.10 -11.81
C VAL A 25 -1.94 -16.59 -11.53
N PRO A 26 -1.97 -15.73 -12.57
CA PRO A 26 -2.08 -14.29 -12.37
C PRO A 26 -3.31 -13.92 -11.54
N MET A 27 -3.15 -13.02 -10.55
CA MET A 27 -4.22 -12.63 -9.62
C MET A 27 -5.55 -12.22 -10.32
N PRO A 28 -5.54 -11.47 -11.44
CA PRO A 28 -6.79 -11.16 -12.15
C PRO A 28 -7.50 -12.40 -12.70
N ALA A 29 -6.74 -13.41 -13.13
CA ALA A 29 -7.33 -14.66 -13.61
C ALA A 29 -7.93 -15.47 -12.46
N VAL A 30 -7.29 -15.49 -11.28
CA VAL A 30 -7.88 -16.11 -10.07
C VAL A 30 -9.17 -15.40 -9.68
N ALA A 31 -9.21 -14.07 -9.73
CA ALA A 31 -10.41 -13.31 -9.43
C ALA A 31 -11.57 -13.68 -10.36
N LEU A 32 -11.35 -13.81 -11.68
CA LEU A 32 -12.36 -14.26 -12.63
C LEU A 32 -12.76 -15.72 -12.42
N LEU A 33 -11.79 -16.59 -12.08
CA LEU A 33 -12.03 -18.00 -11.82
C LEU A 33 -13.00 -18.21 -10.62
N ILE A 34 -12.91 -17.36 -9.58
CA ILE A 34 -13.84 -17.38 -8.45
C ILE A 34 -15.30 -17.27 -8.92
N GLY A 35 -15.58 -16.26 -9.77
CA GLY A 35 -16.93 -16.06 -10.27
C GLY A 35 -17.40 -17.18 -11.21
N LEU A 36 -16.52 -17.68 -12.08
CA LEU A 36 -16.82 -18.78 -12.98
C LEU A 36 -17.13 -20.08 -12.21
N VAL A 37 -16.33 -20.42 -11.22
CA VAL A 37 -16.57 -21.62 -10.38
C VAL A 37 -17.89 -21.49 -9.64
N GLN A 38 -18.18 -20.34 -9.04
CA GLN A 38 -19.47 -20.11 -8.37
C GLN A 38 -20.66 -20.26 -9.32
N LEU A 39 -20.50 -19.78 -10.57
CA LEU A 39 -21.53 -19.89 -11.61
C LEU A 39 -21.75 -21.35 -12.04
N PHE A 40 -20.68 -22.07 -12.42
CA PHE A 40 -20.76 -23.44 -12.94
C PHE A 40 -21.28 -24.44 -11.89
N PHE A 41 -20.90 -24.27 -10.64
CA PHE A 41 -21.38 -25.15 -9.54
C PHE A 41 -22.69 -24.65 -8.92
N GLY A 42 -23.27 -23.57 -9.40
CA GLY A 42 -24.53 -23.04 -8.91
C GLY A 42 -24.49 -22.63 -7.42
N ILE A 43 -23.30 -22.25 -6.92
CA ILE A 43 -23.10 -21.83 -5.52
C ILE A 43 -23.86 -20.54 -5.23
N THR A 44 -23.80 -19.61 -6.18
CA THR A 44 -24.40 -18.27 -6.08
C THR A 44 -25.16 -17.95 -7.37
N ALA A 45 -26.26 -17.22 -7.24
CA ALA A 45 -27.06 -16.81 -8.41
C ALA A 45 -26.23 -15.90 -9.35
N PRO A 46 -26.36 -16.05 -10.68
CA PRO A 46 -25.59 -15.26 -11.66
C PRO A 46 -25.71 -13.75 -11.44
N LYS A 47 -26.91 -13.28 -11.10
CA LYS A 47 -27.17 -11.86 -10.80
C LYS A 47 -26.35 -11.37 -9.59
N THR A 48 -26.25 -12.18 -8.55
CA THR A 48 -25.46 -11.82 -7.35
C THR A 48 -23.97 -11.75 -7.67
N ILE A 49 -23.47 -12.70 -8.48
CA ILE A 49 -22.08 -12.69 -8.92
C ILE A 49 -21.79 -11.41 -9.72
N ALA A 50 -22.65 -11.05 -10.69
CA ALA A 50 -22.50 -9.84 -11.47
C ALA A 50 -22.53 -8.57 -10.61
N LEU A 51 -23.42 -8.49 -9.64
CA LEU A 51 -23.49 -7.37 -8.68
C LEU A 51 -22.23 -7.28 -7.79
N THR A 52 -21.64 -8.41 -7.42
CA THR A 52 -20.39 -8.41 -6.63
C THR A 52 -19.23 -7.83 -7.44
N TYR A 53 -19.10 -8.18 -8.72
CA TYR A 53 -18.08 -7.60 -9.60
C TYR A 53 -18.34 -6.13 -9.96
N ALA A 54 -19.60 -5.70 -9.94
CA ALA A 54 -20.01 -4.33 -10.20
C ALA A 54 -20.32 -3.53 -8.93
N HIS A 55 -19.80 -3.97 -7.77
CA HIS A 55 -19.98 -3.28 -6.51
C HIS A 55 -19.33 -1.89 -6.52
N ASP A 56 -19.95 -0.92 -5.85
CA ASP A 56 -19.49 0.48 -5.81
C ASP A 56 -18.02 0.60 -5.36
N ALA A 57 -17.57 -0.23 -4.41
CA ALA A 57 -16.19 -0.27 -3.98
C ALA A 57 -15.22 -0.63 -5.12
N VAL A 58 -15.61 -1.51 -6.05
CA VAL A 58 -14.79 -1.88 -7.22
C VAL A 58 -14.62 -0.69 -8.16
N TRP A 59 -15.70 0.04 -8.44
CA TRP A 59 -15.67 1.26 -9.25
C TRP A 59 -14.89 2.39 -8.58
N PHE A 60 -15.03 2.54 -7.28
CA PHE A 60 -14.22 3.48 -6.50
C PHE A 60 -12.72 3.16 -6.60
N ILE A 61 -12.34 1.88 -6.44
CA ILE A 61 -10.95 1.42 -6.61
C ILE A 61 -10.46 1.71 -8.02
N ALA A 62 -11.24 1.39 -9.04
CA ALA A 62 -10.86 1.63 -10.44
C ALA A 62 -10.61 3.13 -10.71
N GLY A 63 -11.50 4.01 -10.24
CA GLY A 63 -11.31 5.45 -10.31
C GLY A 63 -10.08 5.95 -9.58
N SER A 64 -9.82 5.43 -8.38
CA SER A 64 -8.65 5.75 -7.56
C SER A 64 -7.35 5.36 -8.25
N LEU A 65 -7.31 4.16 -8.86
CA LEU A 65 -6.15 3.69 -9.62
C LEU A 65 -5.90 4.54 -10.88
N ALA A 66 -6.96 4.96 -11.57
CA ALA A 66 -6.85 5.86 -12.72
C ALA A 66 -6.30 7.24 -12.30
N LEU A 67 -6.77 7.78 -11.17
CA LEU A 67 -6.24 9.01 -10.60
C LEU A 67 -4.76 8.86 -10.22
N GLY A 68 -4.41 7.78 -9.51
CA GLY A 68 -3.03 7.47 -9.13
C GLY A 68 -2.11 7.35 -10.36
N ALA A 69 -2.52 6.62 -11.39
CA ALA A 69 -1.78 6.51 -12.65
C ALA A 69 -1.57 7.87 -13.33
N THR A 70 -2.55 8.76 -13.23
CA THR A 70 -2.45 10.12 -13.75
C THR A 70 -1.41 10.93 -12.97
N LEU A 71 -1.43 10.87 -11.63
CA LEU A 71 -0.43 11.56 -10.79
C LEU A 71 1.00 11.10 -11.10
N VAL A 72 1.20 9.79 -11.26
CA VAL A 72 2.50 9.20 -11.66
C VAL A 72 2.90 9.67 -13.06
N LYS A 73 1.98 9.65 -14.03
CA LYS A 73 2.24 10.08 -15.41
C LYS A 73 2.72 11.53 -15.49
N TYR A 74 2.17 12.42 -14.68
CA TYR A 74 2.58 13.84 -14.61
C TYR A 74 3.74 14.09 -13.65
N GLY A 75 4.27 13.08 -12.98
CA GLY A 75 5.41 13.15 -12.09
C GLY A 75 5.16 13.97 -10.82
N LEU A 76 3.91 14.12 -10.40
CA LEU A 76 3.56 14.84 -9.18
C LEU A 76 4.07 14.12 -7.93
N ASP A 77 4.00 12.80 -7.93
CA ASP A 77 4.58 11.91 -6.93
C ASP A 77 6.09 12.18 -6.72
N LYS A 78 6.85 12.27 -7.82
CA LYS A 78 8.29 12.58 -7.80
C LYS A 78 8.56 13.99 -7.24
N ARG A 79 7.75 14.97 -7.62
CA ARG A 79 7.93 16.35 -7.16
C ARG A 79 7.72 16.47 -5.65
N VAL A 80 6.65 15.88 -5.14
CA VAL A 80 6.36 15.84 -3.69
C VAL A 80 7.46 15.10 -2.96
N GLY A 81 7.86 13.93 -3.47
CA GLY A 81 8.90 13.12 -2.87
C GLY A 81 10.25 13.84 -2.78
N MET A 82 10.73 14.43 -3.88
CA MET A 82 11.98 15.16 -3.90
C MET A 82 11.96 16.41 -3.02
N LEU A 83 10.83 17.11 -2.95
CA LEU A 83 10.69 18.28 -2.08
C LEU A 83 10.93 17.90 -0.62
N VAL A 84 10.36 16.81 -0.16
CA VAL A 84 10.51 16.35 1.23
C VAL A 84 11.93 15.86 1.51
N VAL A 85 12.56 15.12 0.58
CA VAL A 85 13.95 14.68 0.74
C VAL A 85 14.92 15.85 0.75
N ASN A 86 14.74 16.83 -0.12
CA ASN A 86 15.60 18.03 -0.17
C ASN A 86 15.51 18.88 1.11
N LEU A 87 14.36 18.87 1.79
CA LEU A 87 14.19 19.56 3.07
C LEU A 87 14.82 18.81 4.25
N ALA A 88 15.11 17.52 4.08
CA ALA A 88 15.61 16.68 5.16
C ALA A 88 17.07 16.97 5.58
N GLY A 89 17.91 17.50 4.67
CA GLY A 89 19.34 17.75 4.93
C GLY A 89 20.18 16.47 4.87
N THR A 90 21.38 16.46 5.46
CA THR A 90 22.39 15.38 5.33
C THR A 90 22.40 14.37 6.48
N LYS A 91 21.84 14.72 7.64
CA LYS A 91 21.83 13.82 8.80
C LYS A 91 20.96 12.58 8.56
N THR A 92 21.48 11.42 8.88
CA THR A 92 20.77 10.12 8.71
C THR A 92 19.36 10.13 9.30
N ARG A 93 19.17 10.67 10.51
CA ARG A 93 17.83 10.79 11.12
C ARG A 93 16.89 11.66 10.31
N SER A 94 17.39 12.79 9.81
CA SER A 94 16.58 13.71 9.00
C SER A 94 16.21 13.08 7.65
N ILE A 95 17.12 12.33 7.05
CA ILE A 95 16.88 11.58 5.81
C ILE A 95 15.83 10.48 6.03
N VAL A 96 15.89 9.75 7.15
CA VAL A 96 14.86 8.78 7.52
C VAL A 96 13.49 9.44 7.65
N ILE A 97 13.39 10.58 8.33
CA ILE A 97 12.15 11.36 8.42
C ILE A 97 11.70 11.83 7.03
N GLY A 98 12.61 12.33 6.20
CA GLY A 98 12.34 12.76 4.84
C GLY A 98 11.81 11.63 3.96
N ILE A 99 12.42 10.46 4.00
CA ILE A 99 11.95 9.29 3.24
C ILE A 99 10.60 8.81 3.79
N LEU A 100 10.43 8.75 5.11
CA LEU A 100 9.21 8.30 5.76
C LEU A 100 8.00 9.18 5.36
N LEU A 101 8.13 10.50 5.51
CA LEU A 101 7.07 11.44 5.13
C LEU A 101 6.92 11.56 3.61
N GLY A 102 8.04 11.54 2.89
CA GLY A 102 8.07 11.60 1.43
C GLY A 102 7.42 10.39 0.77
N THR A 103 7.42 9.22 1.42
CA THR A 103 6.68 8.04 0.96
C THR A 103 5.24 8.04 1.48
N ALA A 104 5.01 8.39 2.75
CA ALA A 104 3.68 8.35 3.34
C ALA A 104 2.68 9.29 2.65
N ILE A 105 3.08 10.54 2.37
CA ILE A 105 2.19 11.53 1.76
C ILE A 105 1.73 11.13 0.35
N PRO A 106 2.62 10.80 -0.60
CA PRO A 106 2.18 10.35 -1.93
C PRO A 106 1.39 9.03 -1.89
N THR A 107 1.73 8.11 -0.99
CA THR A 107 1.04 6.82 -0.88
C THR A 107 -0.44 6.98 -0.53
N ALA A 108 -0.81 8.04 0.16
CA ALA A 108 -2.21 8.34 0.42
C ALA A 108 -3.07 8.48 -0.85
N PHE A 109 -2.46 8.79 -1.99
CA PHE A 109 -3.17 9.08 -3.24
C PHE A 109 -2.80 8.17 -4.40
N VAL A 110 -1.58 7.63 -4.42
CA VAL A 110 -1.02 6.93 -5.59
C VAL A 110 -0.98 5.42 -5.41
N GLY A 111 -0.98 4.94 -4.19
CA GLY A 111 -0.82 3.53 -3.86
C GLY A 111 0.63 3.13 -3.54
N GLU A 112 0.75 2.14 -2.67
CA GLU A 112 1.99 1.74 -2.00
C GLU A 112 3.11 1.33 -2.96
N HIS A 113 2.78 0.50 -3.97
CA HIS A 113 3.77 -0.11 -4.84
C HIS A 113 4.44 0.90 -5.78
N ALA A 114 3.68 1.85 -6.31
CA ALA A 114 4.22 2.88 -7.21
C ALA A 114 5.17 3.82 -6.47
N VAL A 115 4.80 4.24 -5.27
CA VAL A 115 5.64 5.10 -4.42
C VAL A 115 6.90 4.35 -3.98
N ALA A 116 6.79 3.10 -3.53
CA ALA A 116 7.95 2.29 -3.17
C ALA A 116 8.93 2.15 -4.34
N ALA A 117 8.44 1.81 -5.53
CA ALA A 117 9.27 1.67 -6.74
C ALA A 117 10.02 2.97 -7.11
N MET A 118 9.42 4.13 -6.83
CA MET A 118 10.04 5.43 -7.08
C MET A 118 11.17 5.74 -6.07
N TYR A 119 10.96 5.40 -4.78
CA TYR A 119 11.92 5.75 -3.73
C TYR A 119 13.10 4.78 -3.61
N VAL A 120 12.96 3.51 -4.05
CA VAL A 120 14.05 2.53 -4.03
C VAL A 120 15.30 3.00 -4.76
N PRO A 121 15.24 3.56 -5.99
CA PRO A 121 16.42 4.11 -6.66
C PRO A 121 17.07 5.27 -5.90
N ILE A 122 16.28 6.12 -5.23
CA ILE A 122 16.78 7.26 -4.44
C ILE A 122 17.56 6.75 -3.23
N ALA A 123 16.97 5.80 -2.48
CA ALA A 123 17.63 5.19 -1.33
C ALA A 123 18.90 4.42 -1.73
N LEU A 124 18.86 3.73 -2.88
CA LEU A 124 20.03 3.03 -3.42
C LEU A 124 21.15 4.00 -3.81
N ALA A 125 20.81 5.15 -4.41
CA ALA A 125 21.80 6.17 -4.74
C ALA A 125 22.45 6.74 -3.47
N LEU A 126 21.68 7.09 -2.45
CA LEU A 126 22.19 7.53 -1.16
C LEU A 126 23.10 6.48 -0.52
N TYR A 127 22.65 5.24 -0.49
CA TYR A 127 23.44 4.13 0.04
C TYR A 127 24.75 3.94 -0.70
N THR A 128 24.74 3.92 -2.04
CA THR A 128 25.94 3.67 -2.84
C THR A 128 26.97 4.80 -2.74
N LEU A 129 26.52 6.04 -2.62
CA LEU A 129 27.41 7.18 -2.39
C LEU A 129 28.10 7.06 -1.03
N THR A 130 27.36 6.83 0.03
CA THR A 130 27.90 6.70 1.39
C THR A 130 28.76 5.45 1.55
N ASN A 131 28.36 4.32 1.01
CA ASN A 131 29.08 3.05 1.14
C ASN A 131 30.43 3.03 0.42
N LYS A 132 30.68 3.93 -0.54
CA LYS A 132 32.00 4.10 -1.17
C LYS A 132 33.04 4.66 -0.19
N SER A 133 32.60 5.50 0.73
CA SER A 133 33.47 6.14 1.72
C SER A 133 33.56 5.34 3.02
N THR A 134 32.45 4.75 3.43
CA THR A 134 32.33 3.96 4.69
C THR A 134 31.40 2.78 4.47
N PRO A 135 31.83 1.51 4.68
CA PRO A 135 30.96 0.36 4.59
C PRO A 135 29.78 0.47 5.57
N SER A 136 28.56 0.52 5.07
CA SER A 136 27.37 0.89 5.86
C SER A 136 26.16 0.00 5.54
N PRO A 137 26.24 -1.36 5.74
CA PRO A 137 25.16 -2.27 5.39
C PRO A 137 23.86 -2.01 6.19
N LYS A 138 23.96 -1.58 7.43
CA LYS A 138 22.77 -1.26 8.27
C LYS A 138 22.06 -0.01 7.77
N LEU A 139 22.80 0.97 7.23
CA LEU A 139 22.21 2.14 6.59
C LEU A 139 21.35 1.72 5.38
N GLY A 140 21.86 0.83 4.52
CA GLY A 140 21.10 0.32 3.39
C GLY A 140 19.79 -0.36 3.82
N THR A 141 19.87 -1.22 4.82
CA THR A 141 18.69 -1.88 5.40
C THR A 141 17.72 -0.86 5.99
N LEU A 142 18.23 0.12 6.76
CA LEU A 142 17.40 1.19 7.35
C LEU A 142 16.64 1.97 6.27
N LEU A 143 17.30 2.40 5.21
CA LEU A 143 16.68 3.17 4.13
C LEU A 143 15.59 2.35 3.42
N MET A 144 15.84 1.09 3.08
CA MET A 144 14.85 0.22 2.42
C MET A 144 13.64 -0.07 3.31
N VAL A 145 13.87 -0.36 4.59
CA VAL A 145 12.78 -0.59 5.56
C VAL A 145 11.99 0.70 5.78
N THR A 146 12.65 1.85 5.81
CA THR A 146 11.96 3.16 5.95
C THR A 146 10.99 3.42 4.80
N ILE A 147 11.35 3.09 3.54
CA ILE A 147 10.45 3.19 2.39
C ILE A 147 9.23 2.31 2.59
N ALA A 148 9.44 1.03 2.92
CA ALA A 148 8.35 0.08 3.11
C ALA A 148 7.40 0.54 4.23
N VAL A 149 7.94 0.93 5.36
CA VAL A 149 7.16 1.40 6.53
C VAL A 149 6.41 2.69 6.20
N GLY A 150 7.05 3.65 5.51
CA GLY A 150 6.40 4.89 5.10
C GLY A 150 5.23 4.66 4.15
N CYS A 151 5.38 3.77 3.17
CA CYS A 151 4.28 3.37 2.28
C CYS A 151 3.14 2.70 3.07
N MET A 152 3.44 1.80 4.01
CA MET A 152 2.43 1.15 4.84
C MET A 152 1.68 2.12 5.75
N ILE A 153 2.37 3.13 6.28
CA ILE A 153 1.76 4.16 7.12
C ILE A 153 0.90 5.12 6.30
N GLY A 154 1.34 5.47 5.09
CA GLY A 154 0.62 6.39 4.21
C GLY A 154 -0.63 5.80 3.59
N GLY A 155 -0.64 4.49 3.31
CA GLY A 155 -1.77 3.81 2.68
C GLY A 155 -3.12 4.06 3.35
N PRO A 156 -3.28 3.87 4.66
CA PRO A 156 -4.53 4.11 5.38
C PRO A 156 -4.95 5.58 5.47
N MET A 157 -4.10 6.55 5.13
CA MET A 157 -4.37 7.97 5.29
C MET A 157 -5.58 8.45 4.49
N SER A 158 -5.83 7.89 3.32
CA SER A 158 -6.99 8.25 2.49
C SER A 158 -7.69 7.01 1.92
N PRO A 159 -8.97 7.11 1.57
CA PRO A 159 -9.70 6.01 0.91
C PRO A 159 -9.01 5.54 -0.39
N THR A 160 -8.32 6.43 -1.09
CA THR A 160 -7.62 6.15 -2.36
C THR A 160 -6.23 5.57 -2.19
N GLY A 161 -5.66 5.61 -0.99
CA GLY A 161 -4.31 5.12 -0.71
C GLY A 161 -4.14 3.60 -0.78
N GLY A 162 -5.24 2.85 -0.79
CA GLY A 162 -5.22 1.41 -0.96
C GLY A 162 -6.60 0.80 -1.17
N ALA A 163 -6.68 -0.26 -1.97
CA ALA A 163 -7.93 -0.99 -2.24
C ALA A 163 -8.62 -1.50 -0.95
N ARG A 164 -7.85 -1.82 0.08
CA ARG A 164 -8.34 -2.26 1.39
C ARG A 164 -9.25 -1.23 2.07
N ASN A 165 -8.94 0.05 1.91
CA ASN A 165 -9.70 1.13 2.51
C ASN A 165 -11.09 1.25 1.86
N ALA A 166 -11.14 1.20 0.53
CA ALA A 166 -12.39 1.22 -0.23
C ALA A 166 -13.27 0.01 0.09
N LEU A 167 -12.68 -1.19 0.21
CA LEU A 167 -13.40 -2.40 0.62
C LEU A 167 -13.96 -2.24 2.03
N MET A 168 -13.18 -1.71 2.97
CA MET A 168 -13.65 -1.49 4.34
C MET A 168 -14.81 -0.51 4.39
N ILE A 169 -14.76 0.58 3.62
CA ILE A 169 -15.86 1.55 3.51
C ILE A 169 -17.11 0.86 2.93
N GLY A 170 -16.93 0.03 1.89
CA GLY A 170 -18.03 -0.74 1.30
C GLY A 170 -18.68 -1.69 2.30
N PHE A 171 -17.89 -2.44 3.07
CA PHE A 171 -18.42 -3.32 4.11
C PHE A 171 -19.12 -2.56 5.24
N LEU A 172 -18.58 -1.43 5.68
CA LEU A 172 -19.24 -0.61 6.69
C LEU A 172 -20.62 -0.11 6.22
N ALA A 173 -20.73 0.27 4.94
CA ALA A 173 -21.99 0.69 4.35
C ALA A 173 -23.04 -0.44 4.33
N GLU A 174 -22.63 -1.71 4.11
CA GLU A 174 -23.53 -2.87 4.22
C GLU A 174 -24.11 -3.06 5.64
N TYR A 175 -23.40 -2.60 6.66
CA TYR A 175 -23.86 -2.59 8.06
C TYR A 175 -24.59 -1.29 8.45
N GLY A 176 -24.88 -0.41 7.48
CA GLY A 176 -25.55 0.87 7.72
C GLY A 176 -24.64 1.93 8.34
N ILE A 177 -23.33 1.77 8.25
CA ILE A 177 -22.35 2.75 8.74
C ILE A 177 -21.75 3.47 7.54
N ASP A 178 -22.26 4.66 7.25
CA ASP A 178 -21.76 5.50 6.16
C ASP A 178 -20.55 6.31 6.63
N VAL A 179 -19.39 6.02 6.05
CA VAL A 179 -18.15 6.75 6.31
C VAL A 179 -17.83 7.64 5.10
N SER A 180 -17.92 8.95 5.29
CA SER A 180 -17.57 9.90 4.24
C SER A 180 -16.06 9.94 4.00
N PHE A 181 -15.67 10.38 2.79
CA PHE A 181 -14.25 10.55 2.42
C PHE A 181 -13.48 11.42 3.44
N MET A 182 -14.10 12.50 3.92
CA MET A 182 -13.46 13.41 4.87
C MET A 182 -13.34 12.82 6.27
N GLN A 183 -14.34 12.05 6.71
CA GLN A 183 -14.27 11.32 7.99
C GLN A 183 -13.13 10.29 7.98
N TRP A 184 -12.97 9.55 6.88
CA TRP A 184 -11.85 8.62 6.74
C TRP A 184 -10.50 9.34 6.82
N ILE A 185 -10.32 10.43 6.05
CA ILE A 185 -9.07 11.21 6.06
C ILE A 185 -8.77 11.77 7.45
N SER A 186 -9.75 12.29 8.18
CA SER A 186 -9.51 12.84 9.51
C SER A 186 -8.93 11.81 10.49
N MET A 187 -9.40 10.57 10.42
CA MET A 187 -8.88 9.46 11.21
C MET A 187 -7.51 8.98 10.67
N GLY A 188 -7.39 8.84 9.36
CA GLY A 188 -6.19 8.37 8.69
C GLY A 188 -5.00 9.31 8.84
N VAL A 189 -5.22 10.62 8.77
CA VAL A 189 -4.16 11.63 9.02
C VAL A 189 -3.62 11.54 10.44
N MET A 190 -4.52 11.42 11.44
CA MET A 190 -4.10 11.26 12.84
C MET A 190 -3.23 10.01 13.01
N TYR A 191 -3.68 8.88 12.47
CA TYR A 191 -2.91 7.63 12.46
C TYR A 191 -1.53 7.82 11.80
N THR A 192 -1.49 8.43 10.60
CA THR A 192 -0.26 8.64 9.84
C THR A 192 0.72 9.52 10.59
N ILE A 193 0.27 10.61 11.22
CA ILE A 193 1.14 11.49 12.01
C ILE A 193 1.74 10.74 13.20
N VAL A 194 0.91 10.07 14.00
CA VAL A 194 1.37 9.34 15.19
C VAL A 194 2.36 8.25 14.80
N MET A 195 2.03 7.42 13.81
CA MET A 195 2.89 6.33 13.36
C MET A 195 4.19 6.83 12.72
N SER A 196 4.15 7.93 11.97
CA SER A 196 5.35 8.54 11.40
C SER A 196 6.30 9.05 12.48
N VAL A 197 5.79 9.70 13.51
CA VAL A 197 6.60 10.13 14.64
C VAL A 197 7.21 8.94 15.38
N VAL A 198 6.42 7.93 15.69
CA VAL A 198 6.92 6.71 16.37
C VAL A 198 8.01 6.04 15.54
N MET A 199 7.79 5.84 14.24
CA MET A 199 8.75 5.15 13.38
C MET A 199 9.99 5.99 13.06
N ALA A 200 9.89 7.32 13.04
CA ALA A 200 11.04 8.22 12.90
C ALA A 200 12.07 8.05 14.03
N PHE A 201 11.63 7.72 15.24
CA PHE A 201 12.51 7.41 16.38
C PHE A 201 12.89 5.93 16.42
N LEU A 202 11.94 5.03 16.17
CA LEU A 202 12.13 3.60 16.34
C LEU A 202 13.07 3.01 15.30
N LEU A 203 12.94 3.38 14.01
CA LEU A 203 13.75 2.81 12.95
C LEU A 203 15.26 3.06 13.12
N PRO A 204 15.74 4.31 13.35
CA PRO A 204 17.16 4.53 13.62
C PRO A 204 17.67 3.85 14.90
N MET A 205 16.80 3.69 15.92
CA MET A 205 17.14 3.00 17.16
C MET A 205 17.31 1.49 16.96
N LEU A 206 16.47 0.87 16.12
CA LEU A 206 16.52 -0.56 15.82
C LEU A 206 17.71 -0.93 14.93
N PHE A 207 17.92 -0.20 13.87
CA PHE A 207 18.93 -0.53 12.85
C PHE A 207 20.31 0.03 13.16
N LYS A 208 20.43 1.07 14.01
CA LYS A 208 21.69 1.69 14.45
C LYS A 208 22.66 1.87 13.28
N PRO A 209 22.38 2.81 12.36
CA PRO A 209 23.20 3.04 11.17
C PRO A 209 24.64 3.37 11.58
N GLU A 210 25.59 2.96 10.76
CA GLU A 210 27.02 3.17 11.00
C GLU A 210 27.44 4.64 10.81
N VAL A 211 26.63 5.42 10.12
CA VAL A 211 26.94 6.80 9.71
C VAL A 211 25.82 7.74 10.18
N ASP A 212 26.20 8.80 10.88
CA ASP A 212 25.27 9.82 11.37
C ASP A 212 25.04 10.95 10.35
N ASP A 213 25.96 11.14 9.40
CA ASP A 213 25.88 12.15 8.35
C ASP A 213 26.26 11.53 7.00
N LEU A 214 25.46 11.83 5.97
CA LEU A 214 25.62 11.32 4.60
C LEU A 214 26.26 12.37 3.66
N SER A 215 26.90 13.42 4.22
CA SER A 215 27.59 14.44 3.43
C SER A 215 28.84 13.93 2.71
#